data_d31d543e36315b7126f5cbfebae5b034
#
_entry.id   d31d543e36315b7126f5cbfebae5b034
#
_cell.length_a   1.000
_cell.length_b   1.000
_cell.length_c   1.000
_cell.angle_alpha   90.00
_cell.angle_beta   90.00
_cell.angle_gamma   90.00
#
_symmetry.space_group_name_H-M   'P 1'
#
loop_
_entity.id
_entity.type
_entity.pdbx_description
1 polymer ?
#
loop_
_entity_poly.entity_id
_entity_poly.type
_entity_poly.pdbx_seq_one_letter_code
_entity_poly.pdbx_strand_id
1 'polypeptide(L)'
;MKHFIVEIDYLVPLARIQESVPAHRAYLQLGYDAGLLLCSGPKVPATGGFMLARAASLEQLQAFFLDDPFSREQLARFAFSEFQPVKRQSWAEDWFAAPSASAA
;
A
#
# COMPACT_ATOMS: atom_id res chain seq x y z
N MET A 1 7.12 -6.20 12.54
CA MET A 1 6.61 -5.92 11.17
C MET A 1 7.70 -5.29 10.33
N LYS A 2 7.74 -5.64 9.07
CA LYS A 2 8.55 -4.93 8.06
C LYS A 2 7.74 -3.78 7.50
N HIS A 3 8.43 -2.72 7.11
CA HIS A 3 7.79 -1.50 6.60
C HIS A 3 8.19 -1.25 5.16
N PHE A 4 7.21 -0.77 4.38
CA PHE A 4 7.38 -0.60 2.94
C PHE A 4 6.79 0.72 2.48
N ILE A 5 7.45 1.31 1.49
CA ILE A 5 6.83 2.30 0.62
C ILE A 5 6.34 1.52 -0.61
N VAL A 6 5.06 1.64 -0.93
CA VAL A 6 4.47 1.04 -2.12
C VAL A 6 4.20 2.14 -3.11
N GLU A 7 4.79 2.02 -4.28
CA GLU A 7 4.59 2.98 -5.37
C GLU A 7 3.74 2.35 -6.45
N ILE A 8 2.74 3.09 -6.89
CA ILE A 8 1.86 2.71 -7.99
C ILE A 8 2.15 3.62 -9.17
N ASP A 9 2.38 3.03 -10.35
CA ASP A 9 2.49 3.76 -11.60
C ASP A 9 1.37 3.34 -12.54
N TYR A 10 0.59 4.31 -13.02
CA TYR A 10 -0.51 4.03 -13.94
C TYR A 10 0.02 3.62 -15.31
N LEU A 11 -0.57 2.55 -15.87
CA LEU A 11 -0.21 2.01 -17.19
C LEU A 11 -1.20 2.40 -18.27
N VAL A 12 -2.29 3.06 -17.90
CA VAL A 12 -3.40 3.44 -18.78
C VAL A 12 -3.76 4.91 -18.52
N PRO A 13 -4.55 5.54 -19.40
CA PRO A 13 -4.96 6.93 -19.18
C PRO A 13 -5.73 7.11 -17.87
N LEU A 14 -5.61 8.29 -17.26
CA LEU A 14 -6.24 8.61 -15.99
C LEU A 14 -7.75 8.37 -16.00
N ALA A 15 -8.42 8.65 -17.11
CA ALA A 15 -9.87 8.42 -17.22
C ALA A 15 -10.24 6.95 -16.97
N ARG A 16 -9.41 6.02 -17.45
CA ARG A 16 -9.61 4.57 -17.21
C ARG A 16 -9.35 4.21 -15.75
N ILE A 17 -8.33 4.81 -15.14
CA ILE A 17 -8.03 4.63 -13.72
C ILE A 17 -9.22 5.07 -12.87
N GLN A 18 -9.78 6.24 -13.18
CA GLN A 18 -10.89 6.81 -12.42
C GLN A 18 -12.12 5.92 -12.38
N GLU A 19 -12.36 5.13 -13.42
CA GLU A 19 -13.47 4.17 -13.45
C GLU A 19 -13.31 3.08 -12.38
N SER A 20 -12.10 2.71 -12.03
CA SER A 20 -11.80 1.64 -11.07
C SER A 20 -11.46 2.17 -9.67
N VAL A 21 -11.36 3.47 -9.47
CA VAL A 21 -11.00 4.07 -8.17
C VAL A 21 -11.96 3.67 -7.06
N PRO A 22 -13.29 3.67 -7.23
CA PRO A 22 -14.18 3.25 -6.13
C PRO A 22 -13.90 1.82 -5.67
N ALA A 23 -13.74 0.88 -6.60
CA ALA A 23 -13.44 -0.51 -6.27
C ALA A 23 -12.06 -0.66 -5.65
N HIS A 24 -11.06 0.08 -6.15
CA HIS A 24 -9.70 0.12 -5.60
C HIS A 24 -9.73 0.61 -4.14
N ARG A 25 -10.43 1.71 -3.86
CA ARG A 25 -10.54 2.24 -2.49
C ARG A 25 -11.24 1.29 -1.55
N ALA A 26 -12.29 0.62 -2.01
CA ALA A 26 -12.99 -0.39 -1.22
C ALA A 26 -12.07 -1.56 -0.88
N TYR A 27 -11.23 -1.98 -1.83
CA TYR A 27 -10.25 -3.04 -1.58
C TYR A 27 -9.19 -2.57 -0.58
N LEU A 28 -8.64 -1.36 -0.74
CA LEU A 28 -7.64 -0.82 0.20
C LEU A 28 -8.18 -0.76 1.63
N GLN A 29 -9.48 -0.53 1.81
CA GLN A 29 -10.08 -0.52 3.15
C GLN A 29 -9.86 -1.84 3.87
N LEU A 30 -9.87 -2.97 3.16
CA LEU A 30 -9.54 -4.27 3.76
C LEU A 30 -8.11 -4.27 4.30
N GLY A 31 -7.18 -3.62 3.61
CA GLY A 31 -5.81 -3.47 4.06
C GLY A 31 -5.68 -2.60 5.31
N TYR A 32 -6.45 -1.51 5.37
CA TYR A 32 -6.52 -0.68 6.57
C TYR A 32 -7.09 -1.46 7.75
N ASP A 33 -8.18 -2.17 7.53
CA ASP A 33 -8.84 -2.96 8.58
C ASP A 33 -7.93 -4.08 9.10
N ALA A 34 -7.10 -4.64 8.23
CA ALA A 34 -6.13 -5.68 8.60
C ALA A 34 -4.85 -5.11 9.22
N GLY A 35 -4.72 -3.78 9.30
CA GLY A 35 -3.52 -3.14 9.86
C GLY A 35 -2.32 -3.16 8.94
N LEU A 36 -2.51 -3.36 7.65
CA LEU A 36 -1.41 -3.38 6.67
C LEU A 36 -1.06 -1.99 6.14
N LEU A 37 -2.01 -1.06 6.10
CA LEU A 37 -1.83 0.26 5.49
C LEU A 37 -1.95 1.36 6.52
N LEU A 38 -1.05 2.35 6.46
CA LEU A 38 -1.09 3.54 7.30
C LEU A 38 -1.74 4.71 6.57
N CYS A 39 -1.35 4.94 5.33
CA CYS A 39 -1.89 6.01 4.50
C CYS A 39 -1.64 5.69 3.03
N SER A 40 -2.44 6.30 2.16
CA SER A 40 -2.33 6.14 0.71
C SER A 40 -2.89 7.37 0.03
N GLY A 41 -2.42 7.66 -1.16
CA GLY A 41 -2.92 8.77 -1.94
C GLY A 41 -2.31 8.84 -3.33
N PRO A 42 -2.93 9.59 -4.25
CA PRO A 42 -2.37 9.77 -5.58
C PRO A 42 -1.14 10.66 -5.57
N LYS A 43 -0.25 10.44 -6.53
CA LYS A 43 0.83 11.37 -6.83
C LYS A 43 0.25 12.70 -7.35
N VAL A 44 1.01 13.76 -7.19
CA VAL A 44 0.68 15.07 -7.77
C VAL A 44 1.82 15.44 -8.70
N PRO A 45 1.63 15.46 -10.02
CA PRO A 45 0.40 15.15 -10.76
C PRO A 45 -0.02 13.67 -10.67
N ALA A 46 -1.26 13.38 -11.04
CA ALA A 46 -1.92 12.08 -10.85
C ALA A 46 -1.43 11.03 -11.87
N THR A 47 -0.18 10.60 -11.75
CA THR A 47 0.45 9.59 -12.60
C THR A 47 0.55 8.23 -11.91
N GLY A 48 0.11 8.14 -10.67
CA GLY A 48 0.19 6.96 -9.83
C GLY A 48 -0.16 7.30 -8.39
N GLY A 49 0.37 6.55 -7.46
CA GLY A 49 0.14 6.78 -6.03
C GLY A 49 1.27 6.26 -5.17
N PHE A 50 1.19 6.61 -3.89
CA PHE A 50 2.08 6.10 -2.85
C PHE A 50 1.27 5.59 -1.67
N MET A 51 1.83 4.57 -1.00
CA MET A 51 1.28 4.06 0.26
C MET A 51 2.42 3.78 1.22
N LEU A 52 2.15 3.99 2.51
CA LEU A 52 2.98 3.44 3.59
C LEU A 52 2.28 2.19 4.10
N ALA A 53 3.02 1.08 4.11
CA ALA A 53 2.49 -0.22 4.45
C ALA A 53 3.42 -0.96 5.41
N ARG A 54 2.87 -1.95 6.10
CA ARG A 54 3.64 -2.88 6.90
C ARG A 54 3.10 -4.30 6.72
N ALA A 55 3.96 -5.28 6.89
CA ALA A 55 3.57 -6.68 6.79
C ALA A 55 4.63 -7.55 7.48
N ALA A 56 4.30 -8.80 7.74
CA ALA A 56 5.28 -9.75 8.26
C ALA A 56 6.37 -10.05 7.21
N SER A 57 6.02 -9.97 5.92
CA SER A 57 6.93 -10.23 4.81
C SER A 57 6.53 -9.45 3.58
N LEU A 58 7.47 -9.29 2.64
CA LEU A 58 7.18 -8.73 1.31
C LEU A 58 6.14 -9.59 0.59
N GLU A 59 6.26 -10.90 0.69
CA GLU A 59 5.35 -11.84 0.01
C GLU A 59 3.91 -11.66 0.47
N GLN A 60 3.69 -11.43 1.76
CA GLN A 60 2.36 -11.14 2.29
C GLN A 60 1.77 -9.89 1.64
N LEU A 61 2.57 -8.84 1.55
CA LEU A 61 2.12 -7.56 0.99
C LEU A 61 1.86 -7.67 -0.51
N GLN A 62 2.75 -8.35 -1.24
CA GLN A 62 2.57 -8.60 -2.67
C GLN A 62 1.29 -9.39 -2.93
N ALA A 63 1.02 -10.44 -2.14
CA ALA A 63 -0.18 -11.25 -2.26
C ALA A 63 -1.45 -10.41 -2.04
N PHE A 64 -1.41 -9.50 -1.07
CA PHE A 64 -2.54 -8.60 -0.83
C PHE A 64 -2.84 -7.77 -2.08
N PHE A 65 -1.83 -7.14 -2.67
CA PHE A 65 -2.04 -6.25 -3.81
C PHE A 65 -2.37 -6.96 -5.12
N LEU A 66 -2.13 -8.28 -5.23
CA LEU A 66 -2.54 -9.03 -6.41
C LEU A 66 -4.06 -9.01 -6.62
N ASP A 67 -4.84 -8.89 -5.55
CA ASP A 67 -6.29 -8.87 -5.62
C ASP A 67 -6.88 -7.47 -5.73
N ASP A 68 -6.05 -6.43 -5.70
CA ASP A 68 -6.47 -5.06 -5.96
C ASP A 68 -6.98 -4.95 -7.41
N PRO A 69 -8.13 -4.30 -7.67
CA PRO A 69 -8.62 -4.09 -9.03
C PRO A 69 -7.59 -3.50 -9.99
N PHE A 70 -6.72 -2.61 -9.52
CA PHE A 70 -5.64 -2.06 -10.36
C PHE A 70 -4.67 -3.14 -10.84
N SER A 71 -4.42 -4.16 -10.04
CA SER A 71 -3.60 -5.31 -10.45
C SER A 71 -4.37 -6.27 -11.33
N ARG A 72 -5.58 -6.63 -10.93
CA ARG A 72 -6.43 -7.60 -11.65
C ARG A 72 -6.71 -7.15 -13.08
N GLU A 73 -6.96 -5.87 -13.27
CA GLU A 73 -7.29 -5.30 -14.58
C GLU A 73 -6.06 -4.78 -15.32
N GLN A 74 -4.87 -4.98 -14.76
CA GLN A 74 -3.60 -4.56 -15.34
C GLN A 74 -3.54 -3.05 -15.63
N LEU A 75 -4.09 -2.25 -14.72
CA LEU A 75 -4.18 -0.79 -14.89
C LEU A 75 -2.95 -0.07 -14.35
N ALA A 76 -2.20 -0.71 -13.45
CA ALA A 76 -1.08 -0.09 -12.78
C ALA A 76 -0.01 -1.13 -12.42
N ARG A 77 1.22 -0.63 -12.27
CA ARG A 77 2.34 -1.41 -11.77
C ARG A 77 2.63 -1.01 -10.34
N PHE A 78 2.90 -2.01 -9.49
CA PHE A 78 3.23 -1.81 -8.09
C PHE A 78 4.71 -2.08 -7.87
N ALA A 79 5.38 -1.19 -7.14
CA ALA A 79 6.76 -1.37 -6.73
C ALA A 79 6.84 -1.27 -5.20
N PHE A 80 7.63 -2.13 -4.59
CA PHE A 80 7.74 -2.26 -3.13
C PHE A 80 9.16 -1.96 -2.70
N SER A 81 9.33 -1.01 -1.79
CA SER A 81 10.63 -0.69 -1.21
C SER A 81 10.56 -0.85 0.30
N GLU A 82 11.29 -1.83 0.83
CA GLU A 82 11.40 -2.01 2.27
C GLU A 82 12.34 -0.97 2.85
N PHE A 83 12.00 -0.43 4.01
CA PHE A 83 12.88 0.47 4.75
C PHE A 83 12.69 0.28 6.25
N GLN A 84 13.67 0.71 7.03
CA GLN A 84 13.60 0.68 8.48
C GLN A 84 13.32 2.09 9.00
N PRO A 85 12.12 2.37 9.49
CA PRO A 85 11.75 3.69 10.02
C PRO A 85 12.34 3.89 11.41
N VAL A 86 13.65 4.05 11.48
CA VAL A 86 14.38 4.14 12.75
C VAL A 86 14.12 5.44 13.51
N LYS A 87 13.60 6.47 12.83
CA LYS A 87 13.21 7.74 13.47
C LYS A 87 11.84 8.14 12.97
N ARG A 88 10.94 8.44 13.89
CA ARG A 88 9.53 8.71 13.62
C ARG A 88 8.96 9.65 14.67
N GLN A 89 7.85 10.28 14.34
CA GLN A 89 7.13 11.10 15.30
C GLN A 89 6.58 10.22 16.44
N SER A 90 6.56 10.78 17.65
CA SER A 90 6.10 10.03 18.83
C SER A 90 4.65 9.55 18.72
N TRP A 91 3.79 10.32 18.05
CA TRP A 91 2.39 9.94 17.85
C TRP A 91 2.23 8.72 16.93
N ALA A 92 3.25 8.39 16.12
CA ALA A 92 3.22 7.25 15.20
C ALA A 92 3.90 6.00 15.78
N GLU A 93 4.36 6.05 17.03
CA GLU A 93 5.15 4.99 17.65
C GLU A 93 4.45 3.65 17.63
N ASP A 94 3.16 3.61 17.96
CA ASP A 94 2.42 2.35 18.01
C ASP A 94 2.35 1.65 16.65
N TRP A 95 2.31 2.43 15.57
CA TRP A 95 2.33 1.85 14.23
C TRP A 95 3.69 1.24 13.91
N PHE A 96 4.77 2.00 14.12
CA PHE A 96 6.09 1.59 13.66
C PHE A 96 6.81 0.62 14.58
N ALA A 97 6.45 0.60 15.86
CA ALA A 97 7.03 -0.32 16.83
C ALA A 97 6.28 -1.64 16.93
N ALA A 98 5.17 -1.82 16.21
CA ALA A 98 4.39 -3.04 16.27
C ALA A 98 5.25 -4.27 15.91
N PRO A 99 5.22 -5.35 16.73
CA PRO A 99 5.99 -6.54 16.41
C PRO A 99 5.41 -7.24 15.18
N SER A 100 6.24 -8.07 14.52
CA SER A 100 5.71 -8.90 13.43
C SER A 100 4.76 -9.95 14.01
N ALA A 101 3.83 -10.46 13.17
CA ALA A 101 2.90 -11.50 13.59
C ALA A 101 3.62 -12.75 14.12
N SER A 102 4.82 -13.05 13.59
CA SER A 102 5.63 -14.19 14.02
C SER A 102 6.27 -13.99 15.39
N ALA A 103 6.32 -12.76 15.91
CA ALA A 103 6.89 -12.44 17.22
C ALA A 103 5.86 -12.43 18.32
N ALA A 104 4.60 -12.54 18.01
CA ALA A 104 3.51 -12.50 18.97
C ALA A 104 3.46 -13.75 19.84
#